data_3886d63200294a125ab5b67140a747ad
#
_entry.id   3886d63200294a125ab5b67140a747ad
#
_cell.length_a   1.000
_cell.length_b   1.000
_cell.length_c   1.000
_cell.angle_alpha   90.00
_cell.angle_beta   90.00
_cell.angle_gamma   90.00
#
_symmetry.space_group_name_H-M   'P 1'
#
loop_
_entity.id
_entity.type
_entity.pdbx_description
1 polymer ?
#
loop_
_entity_poly.entity_id
_entity_poly.type
_entity_poly.pdbx_seq_one_letter_code
_entity_poly.pdbx_strand_id
1 'polypeptide(L)'
;FSVDKPMEVFDPIWKNHEKKIQKYVTKCVKDTDTIVITGDHSWGRNLEECETDLKFIEELPGRKILLRGNHDMFWDAKKTARLNDRFEGRLQFLQNNYYNYGDYALVGTKGYCYEGKDSIEHFLKIREREGERLRISFDKAKADGYSKFIMFLHYPPTTIGEQESPFTQMAEKYGAEQVIYSHCHGRERYDDSFKGEVNGIMYRLVSSDYLKFRPERIL
;
A
#
# COMPACT_ATOMS: atom_id res chain seq x y z
N PHE A 1 -4.82 8.39 13.64
CA PHE A 1 -5.29 8.42 15.04
C PHE A 1 -5.33 9.85 15.62
N SER A 2 -4.70 10.80 14.97
CA SER A 2 -4.54 12.18 15.46
C SER A 2 -5.75 13.08 15.24
N VAL A 3 -6.63 12.76 14.31
CA VAL A 3 -7.88 13.46 14.07
C VAL A 3 -9.02 12.81 14.85
N ASP A 4 -10.07 13.56 15.17
CA ASP A 4 -11.23 13.09 15.96
C ASP A 4 -12.07 12.07 15.18
N LYS A 5 -11.44 10.95 14.86
CA LYS A 5 -12.07 9.81 14.18
C LYS A 5 -11.46 8.50 14.69
N PRO A 6 -11.86 8.04 15.86
CA PRO A 6 -11.31 6.82 16.46
C PRO A 6 -11.68 5.59 15.63
N MET A 7 -10.68 4.77 15.30
CA MET A 7 -10.87 3.56 14.49
C MET A 7 -11.68 2.47 15.21
N GLU A 8 -11.71 2.48 16.53
CA GLU A 8 -12.47 1.52 17.34
C GLU A 8 -14.00 1.60 17.17
N VAL A 9 -14.52 2.67 16.53
CA VAL A 9 -15.94 2.72 16.14
C VAL A 9 -16.29 1.77 15.01
N PHE A 10 -15.31 1.31 14.24
CA PHE A 10 -15.50 0.34 13.17
C PHE A 10 -15.40 -1.10 13.68
N ASP A 11 -14.43 -1.38 14.55
CA ASP A 11 -14.26 -2.66 15.23
C ASP A 11 -13.38 -2.46 16.48
N PRO A 12 -13.74 -3.04 17.65
CA PRO A 12 -12.96 -2.95 18.88
C PRO A 12 -11.49 -3.43 18.76
N ILE A 13 -11.16 -4.24 17.73
CA ILE A 13 -9.77 -4.66 17.47
C ILE A 13 -8.84 -3.47 17.24
N TRP A 14 -9.37 -2.34 16.74
CA TRP A 14 -8.60 -1.12 16.46
C TRP A 14 -8.26 -0.29 17.70
N LYS A 15 -8.79 -0.64 18.87
CA LYS A 15 -8.48 0.07 20.10
C LYS A 15 -6.98 0.09 20.37
N ASN A 16 -6.41 1.30 20.55
CA ASN A 16 -4.96 1.53 20.74
C ASN A 16 -4.11 0.90 19.62
N HIS A 17 -4.58 0.95 18.37
CA HIS A 17 -3.89 0.34 17.24
C HIS A 17 -2.49 0.93 17.03
N GLU A 18 -2.28 2.23 17.25
CA GLU A 18 -0.99 2.90 17.20
C GLU A 18 0.04 2.26 18.15
N LYS A 19 -0.36 1.95 19.38
CA LYS A 19 0.50 1.28 20.38
C LYS A 19 0.82 -0.17 19.99
N LYS A 20 -0.15 -0.86 19.39
CA LYS A 20 0.05 -2.22 18.88
C LYS A 20 1.06 -2.22 17.73
N ILE A 21 0.88 -1.32 16.75
CA ILE A 21 1.80 -1.15 15.62
C ILE A 21 3.21 -0.83 16.14
N GLN A 22 3.35 0.19 16.96
CA GLN A 22 4.64 0.58 17.55
C GLN A 22 5.32 -0.61 18.23
N LYS A 23 4.59 -1.29 19.13
CA LYS A 23 5.12 -2.46 19.87
C LYS A 23 5.64 -3.56 18.95
N TYR A 24 4.85 -3.93 17.92
CA TYR A 24 5.24 -5.04 17.06
C TYR A 24 6.30 -4.65 16.04
N VAL A 25 6.23 -3.44 15.48
CA VAL A 25 7.24 -2.95 14.55
C VAL A 25 8.58 -2.80 15.26
N THR A 26 8.65 -2.16 16.43
CA THR A 26 9.90 -2.04 17.20
C THR A 26 10.48 -3.41 17.60
N LYS A 27 9.62 -4.44 17.79
CA LYS A 27 10.09 -5.79 18.13
C LYS A 27 10.66 -6.55 16.93
N CYS A 28 10.08 -6.35 15.72
CA CYS A 28 10.33 -7.21 14.56
C CYS A 28 11.22 -6.54 13.50
N VAL A 29 11.32 -5.22 13.49
CA VAL A 29 12.00 -4.44 12.46
C VAL A 29 13.26 -3.81 13.01
N LYS A 30 14.36 -3.91 12.27
CA LYS A 30 15.67 -3.28 12.57
C LYS A 30 15.81 -1.98 11.77
N ASP A 31 16.73 -1.13 12.17
CA ASP A 31 17.04 0.12 11.45
C ASP A 31 17.55 -0.11 10.01
N THR A 32 18.09 -1.31 9.75
CA THR A 32 18.55 -1.72 8.42
C THR A 32 17.45 -2.28 7.51
N ASP A 33 16.26 -2.53 8.04
CA ASP A 33 15.14 -3.09 7.28
C ASP A 33 14.39 -1.99 6.52
N THR A 34 13.56 -2.42 5.56
CA THR A 34 12.65 -1.54 4.83
C THR A 34 11.21 -1.95 5.14
N ILE A 35 10.39 -0.98 5.56
CA ILE A 35 8.96 -1.17 5.77
C ILE A 35 8.22 -0.52 4.60
N VAL A 36 7.29 -1.26 3.98
CA VAL A 36 6.32 -0.70 3.03
C VAL A 36 4.97 -0.63 3.72
N ILE A 37 4.38 0.56 3.80
CA ILE A 37 3.07 0.80 4.37
C ILE A 37 2.09 1.03 3.23
N THR A 38 1.11 0.14 3.10
CA THR A 38 0.27 -0.02 1.93
C THR A 38 -0.96 0.91 1.89
N GLY A 39 -0.87 2.07 2.56
CA GLY A 39 -1.87 3.13 2.47
C GLY A 39 -2.70 3.36 3.73
N ASP A 40 -3.53 4.40 3.67
CA ASP A 40 -4.42 4.87 4.75
C ASP A 40 -3.66 5.26 6.03
N HIS A 41 -2.68 6.14 5.84
CA HIS A 41 -1.78 6.60 6.91
C HIS A 41 -2.47 7.56 7.88
N SER A 42 -3.40 8.38 7.38
CA SER A 42 -4.11 9.38 8.17
C SER A 42 -5.48 9.72 7.58
N TRP A 43 -6.41 10.08 8.46
CA TRP A 43 -7.70 10.68 8.09
C TRP A 43 -7.62 12.20 7.89
N GLY A 44 -6.49 12.83 8.08
CA GLY A 44 -6.28 14.26 7.86
C GLY A 44 -6.47 14.63 6.39
N ARG A 45 -6.99 15.83 6.15
CA ARG A 45 -7.29 16.34 4.79
C ARG A 45 -6.11 17.05 4.15
N ASN A 46 -5.16 17.48 4.96
CA ASN A 46 -3.97 18.20 4.55
C ASN A 46 -2.76 17.77 5.42
N LEU A 47 -1.55 18.25 5.08
CA LEU A 47 -0.33 17.84 5.77
C LEU A 47 -0.28 18.28 7.24
N GLU A 48 -0.90 19.40 7.58
CA GLU A 48 -0.93 19.91 8.96
C GLU A 48 -1.75 18.98 9.86
N GLU A 49 -2.93 18.57 9.41
CA GLU A 49 -3.79 17.60 10.12
C GLU A 49 -3.14 16.21 10.21
N CYS A 50 -2.28 15.85 9.26
CA CYS A 50 -1.59 14.55 9.22
C CYS A 50 -0.25 14.53 9.96
N GLU A 51 0.24 15.68 10.43
CA GLU A 51 1.60 15.81 10.96
C GLU A 51 1.91 14.80 12.07
N THR A 52 1.00 14.63 13.00
CA THR A 52 1.17 13.68 14.13
C THR A 52 1.24 12.24 13.65
N ASP A 53 0.38 11.84 12.69
CA ASP A 53 0.37 10.49 12.15
C ASP A 53 1.63 10.21 11.32
N LEU A 54 2.06 11.16 10.49
CA LEU A 54 3.28 11.04 9.69
C LEU A 54 4.54 11.02 10.56
N LYS A 55 4.58 11.84 11.62
CA LYS A 55 5.68 11.82 12.59
C LYS A 55 5.76 10.49 13.34
N PHE A 56 4.63 9.93 13.75
CA PHE A 56 4.58 8.59 14.33
C PHE A 56 5.20 7.53 13.39
N ILE A 57 4.88 7.57 12.09
CA ILE A 57 5.45 6.66 11.10
C ILE A 57 6.96 6.93 10.94
N GLU A 58 7.37 8.18 10.90
CA GLU A 58 8.78 8.58 10.76
C GLU A 58 9.65 8.05 11.92
N GLU A 59 9.10 7.99 13.14
CA GLU A 59 9.78 7.51 14.34
C GLU A 59 9.90 5.97 14.42
N LEU A 60 9.20 5.22 13.57
CA LEU A 60 9.36 3.76 13.49
C LEU A 60 10.75 3.39 12.96
N PRO A 61 11.33 2.25 13.39
CA PRO A 61 12.63 1.79 12.88
C PRO A 61 12.60 1.45 11.39
N GLY A 62 13.76 1.47 10.77
CA GLY A 62 13.97 1.10 9.38
C GLY A 62 13.62 2.20 8.36
N ARG A 63 13.86 1.92 7.09
CA ARG A 63 13.48 2.76 5.96
C ARG A 63 11.97 2.66 5.72
N LYS A 64 11.26 3.78 5.57
CA LYS A 64 9.80 3.82 5.38
C LYS A 64 9.45 4.19 3.96
N ILE A 65 8.70 3.30 3.27
CA ILE A 65 8.10 3.54 1.96
C ILE A 65 6.58 3.52 2.13
N LEU A 66 5.93 4.60 1.72
CA LEU A 66 4.49 4.80 1.86
C LEU A 66 3.81 4.69 0.50
N LEU A 67 2.80 3.85 0.40
CA LEU A 67 1.92 3.76 -0.76
C LEU A 67 0.62 4.52 -0.44
N ARG A 68 0.07 5.23 -1.42
CA ARG A 68 -1.16 6.00 -1.21
C ARG A 68 -2.37 5.09 -1.02
N GLY A 69 -3.18 5.33 0.04
CA GLY A 69 -4.49 4.74 0.25
C GLY A 69 -5.64 5.62 -0.28
N ASN A 70 -6.87 5.21 -0.03
CA ASN A 70 -8.05 5.98 -0.42
C ASN A 70 -8.39 7.10 0.59
N HIS A 71 -7.95 6.96 1.83
CA HIS A 71 -8.13 7.96 2.89
C HIS A 71 -6.98 8.97 3.00
N ASP A 72 -5.88 8.80 2.27
CA ASP A 72 -4.74 9.73 2.29
C ASP A 72 -5.05 11.00 1.47
N MET A 73 -6.01 11.81 1.97
CA MET A 73 -6.50 13.02 1.31
C MET A 73 -5.42 14.11 1.16
N PHE A 74 -4.43 14.13 2.04
CA PHE A 74 -3.29 15.04 2.00
C PHE A 74 -2.37 14.81 0.79
N TRP A 75 -2.44 13.61 0.20
CA TRP A 75 -1.55 13.17 -0.86
C TRP A 75 -2.24 13.13 -2.23
N ASP A 76 -2.04 14.15 -3.02
CA ASP A 76 -2.36 14.13 -4.45
C ASP A 76 -1.19 13.47 -5.22
N ALA A 77 -1.51 12.48 -6.04
CA ALA A 77 -0.51 11.76 -6.84
C ALA A 77 0.39 12.67 -7.70
N LYS A 78 -0.11 13.83 -8.13
CA LYS A 78 0.67 14.85 -8.85
C LYS A 78 1.70 15.58 -7.98
N LYS A 79 1.56 15.50 -6.68
CA LYS A 79 2.43 16.16 -5.70
C LYS A 79 3.45 15.22 -5.04
N THR A 80 3.56 13.97 -5.51
CA THR A 80 4.44 12.96 -4.90
C THR A 80 5.90 13.41 -4.85
N ALA A 81 6.43 14.00 -5.93
CA ALA A 81 7.79 14.53 -5.93
C ALA A 81 8.00 15.58 -4.82
N ARG A 82 7.05 16.53 -4.68
CA ARG A 82 7.11 17.57 -3.63
C ARG A 82 7.05 16.98 -2.21
N LEU A 83 6.31 15.87 -2.01
CA LEU A 83 6.31 15.17 -0.73
C LEU A 83 7.67 14.53 -0.46
N ASN A 84 8.25 13.84 -1.44
CA ASN A 84 9.57 13.24 -1.31
C ASN A 84 10.64 14.31 -1.00
N ASP A 85 10.59 15.46 -1.66
CA ASP A 85 11.50 16.60 -1.38
C ASP A 85 11.31 17.12 0.05
N ARG A 86 10.05 17.27 0.51
CA ARG A 86 9.74 17.77 1.86
C ARG A 86 10.25 16.86 2.96
N PHE A 87 10.14 15.55 2.77
CA PHE A 87 10.52 14.56 3.79
C PHE A 87 11.99 14.10 3.66
N GLU A 88 12.72 14.49 2.62
CA GLU A 88 14.17 14.28 2.49
C GLU A 88 14.62 12.83 2.76
N GLY A 89 13.83 11.85 2.32
CA GLY A 89 14.10 10.42 2.50
C GLY A 89 13.70 9.84 3.87
N ARG A 90 13.29 10.64 4.85
CA ARG A 90 12.75 10.17 6.14
C ARG A 90 11.47 9.36 5.96
N LEU A 91 10.60 9.84 5.05
CA LEU A 91 9.47 9.11 4.48
C LEU A 91 9.59 9.15 2.96
N GLN A 92 9.42 8.01 2.30
CA GLN A 92 9.49 7.86 0.86
C GLN A 92 8.12 7.52 0.29
N PHE A 93 7.63 8.29 -0.67
CA PHE A 93 6.28 8.17 -1.22
C PHE A 93 6.33 7.47 -2.58
N LEU A 94 5.70 6.27 -2.65
CA LEU A 94 5.65 5.41 -3.82
C LEU A 94 4.41 5.71 -4.65
N GLN A 95 4.60 6.42 -5.78
CA GLN A 95 3.55 6.71 -6.76
C GLN A 95 4.15 7.22 -8.06
N ASN A 96 3.99 6.51 -9.17
CA ASN A 96 4.62 6.81 -10.46
C ASN A 96 6.16 6.79 -10.44
N ASN A 97 6.74 6.15 -9.46
CA ASN A 97 8.17 5.92 -9.25
C ASN A 97 8.34 4.49 -8.75
N TYR A 98 9.55 4.12 -8.41
CA TYR A 98 9.86 2.88 -7.71
C TYR A 98 10.93 3.15 -6.65
N TYR A 99 11.11 2.20 -5.76
CA TYR A 99 12.25 2.14 -4.83
C TYR A 99 12.92 0.77 -4.94
N ASN A 100 14.18 0.69 -4.57
CA ASN A 100 14.92 -0.57 -4.59
C ASN A 100 15.01 -1.21 -3.20
N TYR A 101 15.10 -2.53 -3.19
CA TYR A 101 15.55 -3.33 -2.05
C TYR A 101 16.44 -4.45 -2.58
N GLY A 102 17.77 -4.34 -2.40
CA GLY A 102 18.73 -5.21 -3.06
C GLY A 102 18.49 -5.22 -4.58
N ASP A 103 18.32 -6.39 -5.16
CA ASP A 103 18.07 -6.62 -6.60
C ASP A 103 16.60 -6.39 -6.99
N TYR A 104 15.72 -6.15 -6.03
CA TYR A 104 14.30 -5.96 -6.29
C TYR A 104 13.93 -4.49 -6.51
N ALA A 105 13.06 -4.25 -7.47
CA ALA A 105 12.31 -2.99 -7.56
C ALA A 105 10.96 -3.16 -6.85
N LEU A 106 10.70 -2.25 -5.93
CA LEU A 106 9.43 -2.10 -5.21
C LEU A 106 8.59 -1.12 -6.02
N VAL A 107 7.57 -1.62 -6.71
CA VAL A 107 6.69 -0.87 -7.60
C VAL A 107 5.28 -0.82 -7.03
N GLY A 108 4.48 0.20 -7.37
CA GLY A 108 3.14 0.22 -6.81
C GLY A 108 2.29 1.41 -7.22
N THR A 109 1.01 1.25 -6.92
CA THR A 109 -0.04 2.27 -7.04
C THR A 109 -1.14 2.01 -6.03
N LYS A 110 -2.02 2.99 -5.83
CA LYS A 110 -3.21 2.80 -4.99
C LYS A 110 -4.06 1.59 -5.45
N GLY A 111 -4.11 1.33 -6.76
CA GLY A 111 -5.03 0.35 -7.32
C GLY A 111 -6.48 0.83 -7.27
N TYR A 112 -7.40 0.00 -7.73
CA TYR A 112 -8.85 0.20 -7.59
C TYR A 112 -9.61 -1.07 -7.94
N CYS A 113 -10.54 -1.48 -7.07
CA CYS A 113 -11.49 -2.56 -7.34
C CYS A 113 -12.93 -2.05 -7.23
N TYR A 114 -13.89 -2.77 -7.80
CA TYR A 114 -15.30 -2.41 -7.70
C TYR A 114 -15.87 -2.83 -6.34
N GLU A 115 -16.47 -1.88 -5.63
CA GLU A 115 -17.08 -2.11 -4.32
C GLU A 115 -18.60 -1.88 -4.29
N GLY A 116 -19.22 -1.75 -5.49
CA GLY A 116 -20.66 -1.55 -5.60
C GLY A 116 -21.15 -0.12 -5.30
N LYS A 117 -20.25 0.84 -5.08
CA LYS A 117 -20.61 2.22 -4.72
C LYS A 117 -20.57 3.20 -5.88
N ASP A 118 -19.77 2.89 -6.90
CA ASP A 118 -19.56 3.75 -8.08
C ASP A 118 -20.41 3.30 -9.27
N SER A 119 -20.61 4.22 -10.24
CA SER A 119 -21.02 3.79 -11.56
C SER A 119 -19.93 2.97 -12.24
N ILE A 120 -20.31 2.04 -13.09
CA ILE A 120 -19.35 1.20 -13.84
C ILE A 120 -18.39 2.08 -14.68
N GLU A 121 -18.91 3.14 -15.30
CA GLU A 121 -18.08 4.09 -16.07
C GLU A 121 -17.01 4.74 -15.18
N HIS A 122 -17.38 5.22 -14.00
CA HIS A 122 -16.46 5.83 -13.05
C HIS A 122 -15.40 4.82 -12.58
N PHE A 123 -15.83 3.62 -12.21
CA PHE A 123 -14.95 2.53 -11.84
C PHE A 123 -13.92 2.22 -12.92
N LEU A 124 -14.34 2.01 -14.16
CA LEU A 124 -13.45 1.69 -15.28
C LEU A 124 -12.40 2.79 -15.50
N LYS A 125 -12.83 4.05 -15.47
CA LYS A 125 -11.95 5.23 -15.62
C LYS A 125 -10.88 5.30 -14.52
N ILE A 126 -11.25 5.04 -13.27
CA ILE A 126 -10.29 5.06 -12.16
C ILE A 126 -9.33 3.87 -12.26
N ARG A 127 -9.83 2.67 -12.56
CA ARG A 127 -9.04 1.46 -12.73
C ARG A 127 -8.00 1.59 -13.83
N GLU A 128 -8.39 2.12 -14.99
CA GLU A 128 -7.47 2.42 -16.10
C GLU A 128 -6.38 3.40 -15.68
N ARG A 129 -6.75 4.50 -15.03
CA ARG A 129 -5.80 5.49 -14.53
C ARG A 129 -4.80 4.92 -13.53
N GLU A 130 -5.24 4.07 -12.60
CA GLU A 130 -4.35 3.42 -11.64
C GLU A 130 -3.46 2.36 -12.32
N GLY A 131 -3.99 1.65 -13.33
CA GLY A 131 -3.19 0.76 -14.19
C GLY A 131 -2.06 1.49 -14.90
N GLU A 132 -2.36 2.67 -15.48
CA GLU A 132 -1.34 3.49 -16.15
C GLU A 132 -0.25 3.99 -15.17
N ARG A 133 -0.62 4.35 -13.94
CA ARG A 133 0.33 4.73 -12.90
C ARG A 133 1.25 3.58 -12.49
N LEU A 134 0.69 2.38 -12.37
CA LEU A 134 1.46 1.18 -12.09
C LEU A 134 2.44 0.87 -13.22
N ARG A 135 1.97 0.97 -14.49
CA ARG A 135 2.82 0.79 -15.66
C ARG A 135 4.02 1.74 -15.64
N ILE A 136 3.81 3.02 -15.33
CA ILE A 136 4.89 4.00 -15.19
C ILE A 136 5.90 3.56 -14.11
N SER A 137 5.44 3.02 -12.99
CA SER A 137 6.30 2.53 -11.91
C SER A 137 7.18 1.38 -12.39
N PHE A 138 6.61 0.38 -13.07
CA PHE A 138 7.35 -0.73 -13.66
C PHE A 138 8.32 -0.30 -14.76
N ASP A 139 7.86 0.53 -15.70
CA ASP A 139 8.67 0.97 -16.84
C ASP A 139 9.92 1.74 -16.40
N LYS A 140 9.81 2.58 -15.37
CA LYS A 140 10.96 3.28 -14.78
C LYS A 140 11.97 2.30 -14.18
N ALA A 141 11.48 1.36 -13.36
CA ALA A 141 12.35 0.36 -12.76
C ALA A 141 13.06 -0.51 -13.83
N LYS A 142 12.33 -0.91 -14.87
CA LYS A 142 12.87 -1.68 -15.98
C LYS A 142 13.89 -0.89 -16.80
N ALA A 143 13.66 0.41 -17.03
CA ALA A 143 14.60 1.29 -17.72
C ALA A 143 15.93 1.41 -16.95
N ASP A 144 15.88 1.36 -15.61
CA ASP A 144 17.06 1.39 -14.74
C ASP A 144 17.69 -0.02 -14.52
N GLY A 145 17.24 -1.04 -15.28
CA GLY A 145 17.85 -2.36 -15.33
C GLY A 145 17.28 -3.40 -14.36
N TYR A 146 16.22 -3.09 -13.61
CA TYR A 146 15.60 -4.07 -12.72
C TYR A 146 14.79 -5.12 -13.49
N SER A 147 14.90 -6.37 -13.05
CA SER A 147 14.18 -7.52 -13.60
C SER A 147 13.42 -8.33 -12.54
N LYS A 148 13.62 -8.02 -11.25
CA LYS A 148 12.91 -8.63 -10.12
C LYS A 148 11.99 -7.59 -9.51
N PHE A 149 10.71 -7.91 -9.38
CA PHE A 149 9.70 -6.96 -8.93
C PHE A 149 8.87 -7.51 -7.79
N ILE A 150 8.60 -6.65 -6.80
CA ILE A 150 7.53 -6.81 -5.82
C ILE A 150 6.56 -5.68 -6.03
N MET A 151 5.30 -6.02 -6.29
CA MET A 151 4.24 -5.09 -6.57
C MET A 151 3.42 -4.80 -5.31
N PHE A 152 3.15 -3.54 -5.04
CA PHE A 152 2.33 -3.09 -3.93
C PHE A 152 1.08 -2.38 -4.42
N LEU A 153 -0.06 -2.73 -3.83
CA LEU A 153 -1.34 -2.07 -4.03
C LEU A 153 -1.94 -1.69 -2.67
N HIS A 154 -2.79 -0.67 -2.64
CA HIS A 154 -3.67 -0.44 -1.50
C HIS A 154 -4.94 -1.28 -1.64
N TYR A 155 -5.69 -1.10 -2.73
CA TYR A 155 -6.84 -1.93 -3.05
C TYR A 155 -6.44 -3.36 -3.43
N PRO A 156 -7.32 -4.35 -3.24
CA PRO A 156 -7.06 -5.69 -3.76
C PRO A 156 -6.86 -5.69 -5.28
N PRO A 157 -6.08 -6.64 -5.80
CA PRO A 157 -5.76 -6.70 -7.22
C PRO A 157 -6.97 -6.97 -8.11
N THR A 158 -8.00 -7.63 -7.57
CA THR A 158 -9.24 -7.97 -8.27
C THR A 158 -10.47 -7.51 -7.49
N THR A 159 -11.58 -7.32 -8.17
CA THR A 159 -12.90 -7.26 -7.55
C THR A 159 -13.25 -8.63 -6.98
N ILE A 160 -14.01 -8.69 -5.88
CA ILE A 160 -14.47 -9.95 -5.29
C ILE A 160 -15.20 -10.79 -6.35
N GLY A 161 -14.80 -12.06 -6.49
CA GLY A 161 -15.32 -12.98 -7.50
C GLY A 161 -14.63 -12.91 -8.87
N GLU A 162 -13.84 -11.92 -9.16
CA GLU A 162 -12.99 -11.85 -10.36
C GLU A 162 -11.66 -12.56 -10.13
N GLN A 163 -11.15 -13.26 -11.17
CA GLN A 163 -9.85 -13.92 -11.13
C GLN A 163 -8.76 -13.10 -11.83
N GLU A 164 -9.16 -12.19 -12.71
CA GLU A 164 -8.24 -11.35 -13.49
C GLU A 164 -8.62 -9.87 -13.43
N SER A 165 -7.62 -9.04 -13.56
CA SER A 165 -7.76 -7.59 -13.66
C SER A 165 -6.57 -7.00 -14.42
N PRO A 166 -6.60 -5.73 -14.81
CA PRO A 166 -5.42 -5.06 -15.35
C PRO A 166 -4.19 -5.12 -14.41
N PHE A 167 -4.41 -5.23 -13.11
CA PHE A 167 -3.31 -5.31 -12.11
C PHE A 167 -2.68 -6.70 -12.08
N THR A 168 -3.48 -7.80 -12.12
CA THR A 168 -2.95 -9.16 -12.20
C THR A 168 -2.24 -9.40 -13.52
N GLN A 169 -2.83 -8.96 -14.64
CA GLN A 169 -2.21 -9.05 -15.96
C GLN A 169 -0.89 -8.27 -16.04
N MET A 170 -0.80 -7.14 -15.35
CA MET A 170 0.44 -6.36 -15.30
C MET A 170 1.50 -7.05 -14.43
N ALA A 171 1.11 -7.65 -13.31
CA ALA A 171 2.02 -8.45 -12.48
C ALA A 171 2.63 -9.60 -13.29
N GLU A 172 1.83 -10.32 -14.07
CA GLU A 172 2.28 -11.39 -14.98
C GLU A 172 3.19 -10.86 -16.09
N LYS A 173 2.75 -9.79 -16.77
CA LYS A 173 3.49 -9.17 -17.89
C LYS A 173 4.90 -8.75 -17.51
N TYR A 174 5.08 -8.19 -16.31
CA TYR A 174 6.37 -7.71 -15.83
C TYR A 174 7.14 -8.76 -15.01
N GLY A 175 6.52 -9.89 -14.70
CA GLY A 175 7.13 -10.96 -13.91
C GLY A 175 7.31 -10.58 -12.43
N ALA A 176 6.30 -9.95 -11.84
CA ALA A 176 6.31 -9.70 -10.41
C ALA A 176 6.28 -11.02 -9.63
N GLU A 177 7.17 -11.21 -8.67
CA GLU A 177 7.21 -12.43 -7.86
C GLU A 177 6.11 -12.42 -6.78
N GLN A 178 5.78 -11.24 -6.28
CA GLN A 178 4.76 -11.07 -5.25
C GLN A 178 3.91 -9.82 -5.51
N VAL A 179 2.62 -9.90 -5.15
CA VAL A 179 1.68 -8.79 -5.09
C VAL A 179 1.18 -8.65 -3.67
N ILE A 180 1.48 -7.51 -3.03
CA ILE A 180 1.16 -7.21 -1.65
C ILE A 180 0.10 -6.12 -1.62
N TYR A 181 -0.99 -6.32 -0.88
CA TYR A 181 -2.09 -5.36 -0.83
C TYR A 181 -2.80 -5.36 0.52
N SER A 182 -3.62 -4.33 0.77
CA SER A 182 -4.37 -4.13 2.02
C SER A 182 -5.84 -3.78 1.75
N HIS A 183 -6.39 -2.74 2.40
CA HIS A 183 -7.73 -2.19 2.24
C HIS A 183 -8.88 -3.11 2.71
N CYS A 184 -8.77 -4.42 2.56
CA CYS A 184 -9.79 -5.35 3.04
C CYS A 184 -9.73 -5.46 4.55
N HIS A 185 -10.77 -4.99 5.24
CA HIS A 185 -10.93 -5.05 6.68
C HIS A 185 -12.14 -5.90 7.06
N GLY A 186 -12.04 -6.60 8.20
CA GLY A 186 -13.09 -7.47 8.69
C GLY A 186 -13.06 -8.88 8.08
N ARG A 187 -13.57 -9.85 8.87
CA ARG A 187 -13.41 -11.27 8.58
C ARG A 187 -14.00 -11.70 7.22
N GLU A 188 -15.17 -11.20 6.86
CA GLU A 188 -15.81 -11.53 5.58
C GLU A 188 -14.93 -11.15 4.40
N ARG A 189 -14.33 -9.95 4.44
CA ARG A 189 -13.42 -9.48 3.38
C ARG A 189 -12.09 -10.23 3.35
N TYR A 190 -11.62 -10.75 4.49
CA TYR A 190 -10.40 -11.56 4.49
C TYR A 190 -10.60 -12.89 3.75
N ASP A 191 -11.76 -13.54 3.98
CA ASP A 191 -12.03 -14.84 3.40
C ASP A 191 -12.21 -14.74 1.88
N ASP A 192 -12.84 -13.66 1.39
CA ASP A 192 -13.10 -13.41 -0.03
C ASP A 192 -11.91 -12.75 -0.78
N SER A 193 -10.83 -12.41 -0.07
CA SER A 193 -9.68 -11.75 -0.66
C SER A 193 -8.86 -12.67 -1.57
N PHE A 194 -8.35 -12.11 -2.67
CA PHE A 194 -7.52 -12.81 -3.65
C PHE A 194 -6.13 -13.13 -3.08
N LYS A 195 -5.93 -14.31 -2.54
CA LYS A 195 -4.72 -14.73 -1.81
C LYS A 195 -4.15 -16.05 -2.31
N GLY A 196 -2.86 -16.24 -2.10
CA GLY A 196 -2.16 -17.48 -2.45
C GLY A 196 -1.37 -17.35 -3.73
N GLU A 197 -0.86 -18.46 -4.21
CA GLU A 197 -0.10 -18.51 -5.46
C GLU A 197 -1.03 -18.70 -6.65
N VAL A 198 -0.97 -17.77 -7.59
CA VAL A 198 -1.71 -17.82 -8.86
C VAL A 198 -0.74 -17.49 -10.00
N ASN A 199 -0.66 -18.34 -11.00
CA ASN A 199 0.24 -18.19 -12.16
C ASN A 199 1.72 -17.92 -11.77
N GLY A 200 2.19 -18.55 -10.67
CA GLY A 200 3.56 -18.39 -10.17
C GLY A 200 3.81 -17.09 -9.42
N ILE A 201 2.78 -16.30 -9.14
CA ILE A 201 2.85 -15.03 -8.38
C ILE A 201 2.17 -15.23 -7.02
N MET A 202 2.85 -14.84 -5.94
CA MET A 202 2.30 -14.90 -4.59
C MET A 202 1.51 -13.63 -4.25
N TYR A 203 0.21 -13.76 -4.01
CA TYR A 203 -0.70 -12.67 -3.59
C TYR A 203 -0.89 -12.69 -2.07
N ARG A 204 -0.63 -11.55 -1.41
CA ARG A 204 -0.70 -11.43 0.05
C ARG A 204 -1.54 -10.25 0.50
N LEU A 205 -2.55 -10.53 1.33
CA LEU A 205 -3.28 -9.51 2.08
C LEU A 205 -2.48 -9.13 3.34
N VAL A 206 -2.22 -7.84 3.53
CA VAL A 206 -1.47 -7.31 4.68
C VAL A 206 -2.24 -6.22 5.45
N SER A 207 -3.57 -6.23 5.42
CA SER A 207 -4.37 -5.32 6.25
C SER A 207 -4.00 -5.46 7.73
N SER A 208 -3.87 -4.35 8.44
CA SER A 208 -3.34 -4.31 9.81
C SER A 208 -4.13 -5.16 10.80
N ASP A 209 -5.46 -5.19 10.70
CA ASP A 209 -6.34 -6.02 11.53
C ASP A 209 -6.23 -7.51 11.16
N TYR A 210 -6.07 -7.85 9.88
CA TYR A 210 -5.80 -9.20 9.41
C TYR A 210 -4.51 -9.75 10.01
N LEU A 211 -3.43 -8.98 9.98
CA LEU A 211 -2.12 -9.32 10.55
C LEU A 211 -2.05 -9.11 12.08
N LYS A 212 -3.15 -8.72 12.73
CA LYS A 212 -3.18 -8.40 14.16
C LYS A 212 -2.11 -7.37 14.53
N PHE A 213 -1.94 -6.36 13.66
CA PHE A 213 -0.99 -5.24 13.78
C PHE A 213 0.50 -5.64 13.79
N ARG A 214 0.82 -6.82 13.30
CA ARG A 214 2.22 -7.30 13.17
C ARG A 214 2.71 -7.06 11.74
N PRO A 215 3.96 -6.61 11.54
CA PRO A 215 4.51 -6.55 10.20
C PRO A 215 4.69 -7.95 9.64
N GLU A 216 4.39 -8.11 8.36
CA GLU A 216 4.63 -9.33 7.58
C GLU A 216 6.00 -9.25 6.92
N ARG A 217 6.82 -10.28 7.08
CA ARG A 217 8.10 -10.37 6.39
C ARG A 217 7.90 -10.91 4.97
N ILE A 218 8.40 -10.18 3.98
CA ILE A 218 8.25 -10.50 2.55
C ILE A 218 9.53 -11.10 1.96
N LEU A 219 10.68 -10.60 2.39
CA LEU A 219 12.01 -11.06 1.97
C LEU A 219 12.91 -11.37 3.16
#